data_ee514ba0baae116af11eaf34631d9415
#
_entry.id   ee514ba0baae116af11eaf34631d9415
#
_cell.length_a   1.000
_cell.length_b   1.000
_cell.length_c   1.000
_cell.angle_alpha   90.00
_cell.angle_beta   90.00
_cell.angle_gamma   90.00
#
_symmetry.space_group_name_H-M   'P 1'
#
loop_
_entity.id
_entity.type
_entity.pdbx_description
1 polymer ?
#
loop_
_entity_poly.entity_id
_entity_poly.type
_entity_poly.pdbx_seq_one_letter_code
_entity_poly.pdbx_strand_id
1 'polypeptide(L)'
;ICNYANLYLSAFNKCDRYFWWAPWGNVAVHIATSWDFIVNNFKCKKFDALSLDIFNTIHNNPWTLALKGKRILIISSFIESIKEKIAIREKIYGIDLFPDCEFVFLKPPQTHGNNESRKFEIEYGEFLDKINDIKDTFDIALCSCGGYGNPICSEIYDMGKSAIYVGGVLQMYFGIYGERWMRERPDILRVYMNEHWSRPKESEKPTNHKAVENNCYW
;
A
#
# COMPACT_ATOMS: atom_id res chain seq x y z
N ILE A 1 -5.21 18.70 12.19
CA ILE A 1 -6.14 18.31 11.10
C ILE A 1 -5.87 19.17 9.85
N CYS A 2 -5.79 20.51 9.96
CA CYS A 2 -5.58 21.38 8.79
C CYS A 2 -4.26 21.07 8.05
N ASN A 3 -3.15 20.83 8.77
CA ASN A 3 -1.86 20.49 8.13
C ASN A 3 -1.94 19.18 7.35
N TYR A 4 -2.56 18.14 7.92
CA TYR A 4 -2.74 16.86 7.24
C TYR A 4 -3.60 17.01 5.98
N ALA A 5 -4.70 17.76 6.05
CA ALA A 5 -5.56 18.00 4.89
C ALA A 5 -4.80 18.72 3.76
N ASN A 6 -3.99 19.72 4.09
CA ASN A 6 -3.17 20.44 3.11
C ASN A 6 -2.12 19.53 2.45
N LEU A 7 -1.45 18.67 3.22
CA LEU A 7 -0.51 17.68 2.67
C LEU A 7 -1.23 16.71 1.72
N TYR A 8 -2.42 16.26 2.11
CA TYR A 8 -3.22 15.36 1.30
C TYR A 8 -3.66 15.99 -0.03
N LEU A 9 -4.14 17.24 0.01
CA LEU A 9 -4.51 18.00 -1.19
C LEU A 9 -3.31 18.29 -2.08
N SER A 10 -2.16 18.63 -1.48
CA SER A 10 -0.90 18.82 -2.22
C SER A 10 -0.49 17.56 -2.99
N ALA A 11 -0.71 16.37 -2.40
CA ALA A 11 -0.40 15.11 -3.07
C ALA A 11 -1.22 14.91 -4.35
N PHE A 12 -2.50 15.33 -4.39
CA PHE A 12 -3.31 15.26 -5.60
C PHE A 12 -2.82 16.18 -6.72
N ASN A 13 -2.21 17.33 -6.39
CA ASN A 13 -1.63 18.23 -7.40
C ASN A 13 -0.42 17.61 -8.13
N LYS A 14 0.27 16.67 -7.48
CA LYS A 14 1.46 16.00 -8.01
C LYS A 14 1.15 14.61 -8.58
N CYS A 15 -0.07 14.12 -8.36
CA CYS A 15 -0.48 12.78 -8.73
C CYS A 15 -0.74 12.66 -10.23
N ASP A 16 -0.05 11.75 -10.92
CA ASP A 16 -0.33 11.43 -12.33
C ASP A 16 -1.58 10.58 -12.50
N ARG A 17 -1.82 9.69 -11.54
CA ARG A 17 -2.91 8.70 -11.56
C ARG A 17 -3.57 8.60 -10.21
N TYR A 18 -4.89 8.59 -10.22
CA TYR A 18 -5.72 8.41 -9.03
C TYR A 18 -6.50 7.11 -9.16
N PHE A 19 -6.32 6.22 -8.19
CA PHE A 19 -7.06 4.97 -8.09
C PHE A 19 -8.25 5.15 -7.14
N TRP A 20 -9.45 5.02 -7.64
CA TRP A 20 -10.67 5.29 -6.90
C TRP A 20 -11.52 4.03 -6.75
N TRP A 21 -12.21 3.93 -5.66
CA TRP A 21 -13.23 2.91 -5.48
C TRP A 21 -14.51 3.36 -6.13
N ALA A 22 -15.10 2.50 -6.99
CA ALA A 22 -16.43 2.75 -7.53
C ALA A 22 -17.45 2.78 -6.38
N PRO A 23 -18.37 3.75 -6.36
CA PRO A 23 -19.34 3.88 -5.30
C PRO A 23 -20.36 2.72 -5.35
N TRP A 24 -20.48 1.99 -4.25
CA TRP A 24 -21.45 0.91 -4.09
C TRP A 24 -22.37 1.22 -2.90
N GLY A 25 -23.68 1.09 -3.11
CA GLY A 25 -24.68 1.20 -2.06
C GLY A 25 -24.74 2.58 -1.36
N ASN A 26 -25.07 2.61 -0.07
CA ASN A 26 -25.27 3.81 0.71
C ASN A 26 -24.01 4.68 0.94
N VAL A 27 -22.84 4.13 0.71
CA VAL A 27 -21.55 4.86 0.78
C VAL A 27 -21.31 5.71 -0.48
N ALA A 28 -22.08 5.45 -1.54
CA ALA A 28 -21.93 6.08 -2.84
C ALA A 28 -21.97 7.62 -2.80
N VAL A 29 -22.86 8.21 -1.98
CA VAL A 29 -23.04 9.66 -1.94
C VAL A 29 -21.77 10.37 -1.43
N HIS A 30 -21.16 9.89 -0.36
CA HIS A 30 -19.95 10.50 0.21
C HIS A 30 -18.73 10.31 -0.71
N ILE A 31 -18.61 9.16 -1.34
CA ILE A 31 -17.54 8.88 -2.29
C ILE A 31 -17.73 9.73 -3.56
N ALA A 32 -18.95 9.85 -4.07
CA ALA A 32 -19.26 10.67 -5.23
C ALA A 32 -18.91 12.15 -5.02
N THR A 33 -19.27 12.71 -3.87
CA THR A 33 -18.97 14.12 -3.54
C THR A 33 -17.46 14.37 -3.49
N SER A 34 -16.71 13.48 -2.84
CA SER A 34 -15.25 13.57 -2.78
C SER A 34 -14.62 13.41 -4.16
N TRP A 35 -15.18 12.51 -4.97
CA TRP A 35 -14.75 12.28 -6.33
C TRP A 35 -14.99 13.51 -7.22
N ASP A 36 -16.17 14.10 -7.17
CA ASP A 36 -16.49 15.31 -7.94
C ASP A 36 -15.55 16.45 -7.58
N PHE A 37 -15.20 16.58 -6.29
CA PHE A 37 -14.20 17.55 -5.86
C PHE A 37 -12.84 17.28 -6.52
N ILE A 38 -12.36 16.03 -6.52
CA ILE A 38 -11.06 15.66 -7.09
C ILE A 38 -11.05 15.92 -8.60
N VAL A 39 -12.07 15.45 -9.33
CA VAL A 39 -12.16 15.61 -10.80
C VAL A 39 -12.18 17.07 -11.21
N ASN A 40 -12.88 17.92 -10.45
CA ASN A 40 -13.04 19.33 -10.80
C ASN A 40 -11.81 20.18 -10.40
N ASN A 41 -10.97 19.72 -9.50
CA ASN A 41 -9.85 20.50 -8.97
C ASN A 41 -8.46 19.98 -9.36
N PHE A 42 -8.33 18.72 -9.81
CA PHE A 42 -7.04 18.11 -10.10
C PHE A 42 -6.99 17.46 -11.49
N LYS A 43 -5.83 17.55 -12.15
CA LYS A 43 -5.62 17.05 -13.52
C LYS A 43 -5.05 15.62 -13.58
N CYS A 44 -5.33 14.78 -12.60
CA CYS A 44 -4.85 13.40 -12.60
C CYS A 44 -5.78 12.45 -13.38
N LYS A 45 -5.21 11.40 -13.97
CA LYS A 45 -5.98 10.37 -14.67
C LYS A 45 -6.63 9.43 -13.66
N LYS A 46 -7.89 9.12 -13.89
CA LYS A 46 -8.67 8.20 -13.07
C LYS A 46 -8.49 6.76 -13.51
N PHE A 47 -8.28 5.87 -12.55
CA PHE A 47 -8.27 4.42 -12.72
C PHE A 47 -9.13 3.75 -11.64
N ASP A 48 -9.63 2.56 -11.92
CA ASP A 48 -10.30 1.74 -10.92
C ASP A 48 -9.27 1.23 -9.89
N ALA A 49 -9.59 1.33 -8.60
CA ALA A 49 -8.72 0.86 -7.52
C ALA A 49 -8.46 -0.65 -7.60
N LEU A 50 -9.40 -1.43 -8.16
CA LEU A 50 -9.23 -2.85 -8.42
C LEU A 50 -8.10 -3.16 -9.42
N SER A 51 -7.62 -2.16 -10.17
CA SER A 51 -6.43 -2.32 -11.03
C SER A 51 -5.16 -2.59 -10.24
N LEU A 52 -5.13 -2.23 -8.95
CA LEU A 52 -4.03 -2.55 -8.04
C LEU A 52 -4.22 -3.92 -7.34
N ASP A 53 -5.36 -4.56 -7.47
CA ASP A 53 -5.56 -5.90 -6.94
C ASP A 53 -4.93 -6.92 -7.89
N ILE A 54 -3.88 -7.61 -7.41
CA ILE A 54 -3.13 -8.58 -8.21
C ILE A 54 -4.03 -9.64 -8.85
N PHE A 55 -5.11 -10.03 -8.18
CA PHE A 55 -6.05 -11.05 -8.63
C PHE A 55 -6.76 -10.68 -9.94
N ASN A 56 -6.93 -9.40 -10.21
CA ASN A 56 -7.57 -8.92 -11.43
C ASN A 56 -6.60 -8.84 -12.61
N THR A 57 -5.31 -8.82 -12.35
CA THR A 57 -4.28 -8.58 -13.36
C THR A 57 -3.33 -9.75 -13.58
N ILE A 58 -3.27 -10.72 -12.64
CA ILE A 58 -2.28 -11.80 -12.66
C ILE A 58 -2.27 -12.62 -13.97
N HIS A 59 -3.44 -12.84 -14.56
CA HIS A 59 -3.57 -13.58 -15.81
C HIS A 59 -3.48 -12.72 -17.08
N ASN A 60 -3.45 -11.39 -16.93
CA ASN A 60 -3.48 -10.43 -18.02
C ASN A 60 -2.31 -9.43 -17.93
N ASN A 61 -1.07 -9.94 -17.83
CA ASN A 61 0.12 -9.11 -17.77
C ASN A 61 0.13 -8.18 -16.54
N PRO A 62 0.47 -8.69 -15.34
CA PRO A 62 0.48 -7.89 -14.11
C PRO A 62 1.34 -6.63 -14.25
N TRP A 63 0.82 -5.50 -13.79
CA TRP A 63 1.52 -4.22 -13.86
C TRP A 63 2.90 -4.24 -13.19
N THR A 64 3.10 -5.12 -12.21
CA THR A 64 4.37 -5.28 -11.50
C THR A 64 5.51 -5.76 -12.40
N LEU A 65 5.20 -6.42 -13.53
CA LEU A 65 6.22 -6.82 -14.52
C LEU A 65 6.91 -5.61 -15.15
N ALA A 66 6.25 -4.45 -15.19
CA ALA A 66 6.86 -3.19 -15.63
C ALA A 66 7.95 -2.67 -14.68
N LEU A 67 8.05 -3.25 -13.49
CA LEU A 67 9.08 -2.93 -12.50
C LEU A 67 10.35 -3.79 -12.64
N LYS A 68 10.43 -4.65 -13.66
CA LYS A 68 11.58 -5.53 -13.90
C LYS A 68 12.91 -4.79 -13.75
N GLY A 69 13.83 -5.34 -12.96
CA GLY A 69 15.16 -4.81 -12.74
C GLY A 69 15.23 -3.52 -11.91
N LYS A 70 14.12 -3.10 -11.27
CA LYS A 70 14.09 -1.92 -10.41
C LYS A 70 14.45 -2.25 -8.97
N ARG A 71 15.01 -1.26 -8.28
CA ARG A 71 15.16 -1.26 -6.83
C ARG A 71 13.86 -0.72 -6.23
N ILE A 72 13.15 -1.54 -5.49
CA ILE A 72 11.80 -1.25 -4.97
C ILE A 72 11.88 -1.01 -3.47
N LEU A 73 11.48 0.17 -3.02
CA LEU A 73 11.25 0.43 -1.61
C LEU A 73 9.86 -0.08 -1.22
N ILE A 74 9.80 -1.05 -0.32
CA ILE A 74 8.56 -1.52 0.29
C ILE A 74 8.34 -0.78 1.61
N ILE A 75 7.29 0.01 1.68
CA ILE A 75 6.83 0.67 2.91
C ILE A 75 5.61 -0.08 3.42
N SER A 76 5.77 -0.86 4.49
CA SER A 76 4.70 -1.71 5.02
C SER A 76 4.90 -1.99 6.51
N SER A 77 3.79 -2.25 7.22
CA SER A 77 3.84 -2.76 8.61
C SER A 77 4.31 -4.23 8.68
N PHE A 78 4.27 -4.96 7.55
CA PHE A 78 4.55 -6.40 7.45
C PHE A 78 5.91 -6.72 6.84
N ILE A 79 6.92 -5.92 7.14
CA ILE A 79 8.26 -6.04 6.52
C ILE A 79 8.91 -7.38 6.80
N GLU A 80 8.84 -7.87 8.04
CA GLU A 80 9.50 -9.14 8.40
C GLU A 80 8.80 -10.34 7.77
N SER A 81 7.47 -10.28 7.65
CA SER A 81 6.72 -11.28 6.88
C SER A 81 7.05 -11.22 5.39
N ILE A 82 7.13 -10.03 4.81
CA ILE A 82 7.45 -9.85 3.38
C ILE A 82 8.86 -10.34 3.07
N LYS A 83 9.86 -10.01 3.89
CA LYS A 83 11.26 -10.44 3.70
C LYS A 83 11.39 -11.96 3.56
N GLU A 84 10.65 -12.73 4.36
CA GLU A 84 10.66 -14.20 4.28
C GLU A 84 10.10 -14.73 2.95
N LYS A 85 9.22 -13.95 2.31
CA LYS A 85 8.59 -14.36 1.05
C LYS A 85 9.41 -14.00 -0.19
N ILE A 86 10.39 -13.11 -0.08
CA ILE A 86 11.18 -12.65 -1.25
C ILE A 86 11.86 -13.82 -1.98
N ALA A 87 12.49 -14.72 -1.25
CA ALA A 87 13.21 -15.85 -1.85
C ALA A 87 12.30 -16.91 -2.52
N ILE A 88 11.01 -16.89 -2.18
CA ILE A 88 10.02 -17.85 -2.68
C ILE A 88 8.86 -17.16 -3.43
N ARG A 89 9.01 -15.89 -3.81
CA ARG A 89 7.91 -15.05 -4.32
C ARG A 89 7.24 -15.62 -5.57
N GLU A 90 7.99 -16.29 -6.44
CA GLU A 90 7.42 -16.96 -7.62
C GLU A 90 6.52 -18.15 -7.28
N LYS A 91 6.73 -18.78 -6.12
CA LYS A 91 5.90 -19.92 -5.68
C LYS A 91 4.53 -19.48 -5.14
N ILE A 92 4.36 -18.19 -4.84
CA ILE A 92 3.12 -17.65 -4.27
C ILE A 92 2.00 -17.69 -5.32
N TYR A 93 2.33 -17.31 -6.56
CA TYR A 93 1.37 -17.27 -7.67
C TYR A 93 1.78 -18.14 -8.88
N GLY A 94 2.89 -18.88 -8.78
CA GLY A 94 3.46 -19.64 -9.89
C GLY A 94 4.20 -18.78 -10.93
N ILE A 95 4.33 -17.49 -10.67
CA ILE A 95 5.09 -16.53 -11.49
C ILE A 95 5.83 -15.53 -10.59
N ASP A 96 6.99 -15.05 -11.06
CA ASP A 96 7.65 -13.93 -10.38
C ASP A 96 6.98 -12.60 -10.76
N LEU A 97 6.25 -12.03 -9.82
CA LEU A 97 5.59 -10.73 -9.99
C LEU A 97 6.57 -9.55 -10.04
N PHE A 98 7.80 -9.74 -9.58
CA PHE A 98 8.84 -8.71 -9.49
C PHE A 98 10.17 -9.22 -10.06
N PRO A 99 10.24 -9.59 -11.36
CA PRO A 99 11.42 -10.23 -11.95
C PRO A 99 12.64 -9.30 -11.88
N ASP A 100 13.76 -9.88 -11.46
CA ASP A 100 15.06 -9.21 -11.33
C ASP A 100 15.04 -7.95 -10.43
N CYS A 101 14.01 -7.78 -9.57
CA CYS A 101 13.93 -6.65 -8.67
C CYS A 101 14.76 -6.85 -7.40
N GLU A 102 15.33 -5.76 -6.93
CA GLU A 102 15.95 -5.65 -5.59
C GLU A 102 14.98 -4.96 -4.64
N PHE A 103 15.03 -5.28 -3.35
CA PHE A 103 14.09 -4.75 -2.37
C PHE A 103 14.81 -4.04 -1.23
N VAL A 104 14.34 -2.83 -0.96
CA VAL A 104 14.64 -2.03 0.24
C VAL A 104 13.39 -1.97 1.10
N PHE A 105 13.53 -1.98 2.41
CA PHE A 105 12.39 -2.07 3.32
C PHE A 105 12.40 -0.96 4.35
N LEU A 106 11.24 -0.35 4.58
CA LEU A 106 11.07 0.66 5.61
C LEU A 106 9.72 0.49 6.32
N LYS A 107 9.76 0.33 7.65
CA LYS A 107 8.56 0.23 8.47
C LYS A 107 8.00 1.63 8.75
N PRO A 108 6.72 1.90 8.43
CA PRO A 108 6.10 3.18 8.71
C PRO A 108 5.78 3.33 10.21
N PRO A 109 5.48 4.55 10.69
CA PRO A 109 4.98 4.75 12.04
C PRO A 109 3.74 3.88 12.32
N GLN A 110 3.70 3.25 13.50
CA GLN A 110 2.64 2.33 13.92
C GLN A 110 1.64 3.07 14.82
N THR A 111 0.90 4.00 14.26
CA THR A 111 -0.04 4.89 15.00
C THR A 111 -1.50 4.42 14.96
N HIS A 112 -1.74 3.23 14.42
CA HIS A 112 -3.07 2.63 14.31
C HIS A 112 -3.46 1.81 15.56
N GLY A 113 -4.72 1.45 15.66
CA GLY A 113 -5.21 0.57 16.72
C GLY A 113 -5.10 1.16 18.13
N ASN A 114 -5.24 2.47 18.27
CA ASN A 114 -5.04 3.20 19.54
C ASN A 114 -3.66 2.99 20.18
N ASN A 115 -2.65 2.70 19.38
CA ASN A 115 -1.27 2.71 19.86
C ASN A 115 -0.91 4.13 20.35
N GLU A 116 -0.13 4.19 21.41
CA GLU A 116 0.46 5.46 21.81
C GLU A 116 1.32 6.01 20.68
N SER A 117 1.07 7.24 20.30
CA SER A 117 1.79 7.94 19.25
C SER A 117 2.00 9.40 19.61
N ARG A 118 3.07 9.95 19.12
CA ARG A 118 3.33 11.39 19.20
C ARG A 118 2.43 12.12 18.20
N LYS A 119 2.52 13.44 18.17
CA LYS A 119 1.79 14.24 17.17
C LYS A 119 2.17 13.81 15.75
N PHE A 120 1.21 13.87 14.86
CA PHE A 120 1.38 13.48 13.45
C PHE A 120 2.60 14.15 12.81
N GLU A 121 2.80 15.44 13.07
CA GLU A 121 3.90 16.22 12.47
C GLU A 121 5.28 15.66 12.87
N ILE A 122 5.42 15.15 14.08
CA ILE A 122 6.67 14.56 14.57
C ILE A 122 6.90 13.19 13.91
N GLU A 123 5.89 12.33 13.97
CA GLU A 123 5.98 10.98 13.36
C GLU A 123 6.21 11.07 11.85
N TYR A 124 5.51 11.99 11.19
CA TYR A 124 5.65 12.23 9.75
C TYR A 124 7.03 12.76 9.39
N GLY A 125 7.54 13.77 10.13
CA GLY A 125 8.85 14.36 9.88
C GLY A 125 9.98 13.35 10.01
N GLU A 126 10.03 12.63 11.14
CA GLU A 126 11.06 11.58 11.35
C GLU A 126 10.95 10.43 10.33
N PHE A 127 9.75 10.13 9.87
CA PHE A 127 9.57 9.11 8.83
C PHE A 127 10.07 9.59 7.48
N LEU A 128 9.83 10.86 7.17
CA LEU A 128 10.34 11.50 5.95
C LEU A 128 11.87 11.56 5.94
N ASP A 129 12.49 11.90 7.08
CA ASP A 129 13.95 11.89 7.23
C ASP A 129 14.55 10.52 6.91
N LYS A 130 13.95 9.44 7.46
CA LYS A 130 14.36 8.06 7.16
C LYS A 130 14.25 7.70 5.68
N ILE A 131 13.22 8.19 4.98
CA ILE A 131 13.08 7.97 3.54
C ILE A 131 14.16 8.74 2.78
N ASN A 132 14.43 9.97 3.18
CA ASN A 132 15.45 10.80 2.55
C ASN A 132 16.87 10.20 2.72
N ASP A 133 17.17 9.62 3.88
CA ASP A 133 18.45 8.94 4.14
C ASP A 133 18.72 7.78 3.19
N ILE A 134 17.66 7.12 2.70
CA ILE A 134 17.76 5.97 1.81
C ILE A 134 17.36 6.26 0.36
N LYS A 135 17.13 7.52 -0.01
CA LYS A 135 16.57 7.91 -1.34
C LYS A 135 17.37 7.39 -2.53
N ASP A 136 18.68 7.23 -2.38
CA ASP A 136 19.56 6.77 -3.46
C ASP A 136 19.64 5.25 -3.58
N THR A 137 18.97 4.53 -2.69
CA THR A 137 18.94 3.06 -2.67
C THR A 137 17.76 2.46 -3.43
N PHE A 138 16.78 3.25 -3.86
CA PHE A 138 15.60 2.77 -4.59
C PHE A 138 15.25 3.66 -5.78
N ASP A 139 14.47 3.11 -6.70
CA ASP A 139 13.98 3.79 -7.90
C ASP A 139 12.48 4.11 -7.78
N ILE A 140 11.73 3.22 -7.11
CA ILE A 140 10.28 3.35 -6.91
C ILE A 140 9.89 2.82 -5.53
N ALA A 141 8.90 3.47 -4.89
CA ALA A 141 8.30 3.00 -3.64
C ALA A 141 6.91 2.41 -3.86
N LEU A 142 6.63 1.28 -3.21
CA LEU A 142 5.30 0.70 -3.07
C LEU A 142 4.86 0.84 -1.61
N CYS A 143 3.80 1.63 -1.40
CA CYS A 143 3.41 2.09 -0.07
C CYS A 143 2.12 1.42 0.43
N SER A 144 2.18 0.88 1.65
CA SER A 144 1.06 0.38 2.44
C SER A 144 1.18 0.89 3.87
N CYS A 145 0.87 2.18 4.08
CA CYS A 145 1.10 2.89 5.35
C CYS A 145 -0.09 3.77 5.77
N GLY A 146 -1.31 3.35 5.45
CA GLY A 146 -2.54 4.00 5.91
C GLY A 146 -2.58 5.49 5.55
N GLY A 147 -2.95 6.33 6.50
CA GLY A 147 -3.07 7.77 6.31
C GLY A 147 -1.77 8.49 5.91
N TYR A 148 -0.62 7.88 6.13
CA TYR A 148 0.66 8.43 5.66
C TYR A 148 0.89 8.26 4.15
N GLY A 149 0.16 7.37 3.47
CA GLY A 149 0.46 6.91 2.13
C GLY A 149 0.52 8.01 1.07
N ASN A 150 -0.56 8.74 0.87
CA ASN A 150 -0.59 9.78 -0.16
C ASN A 150 0.40 10.91 0.10
N PRO A 151 0.50 11.49 1.32
CA PRO A 151 1.54 12.47 1.62
C PRO A 151 2.96 11.97 1.35
N ILE A 152 3.29 10.76 1.80
CA ILE A 152 4.63 10.18 1.60
C ILE A 152 4.93 9.91 0.12
N CYS A 153 3.96 9.42 -0.66
CA CYS A 153 4.16 9.28 -2.11
C CYS A 153 4.46 10.62 -2.79
N SER A 154 3.82 11.69 -2.35
CA SER A 154 4.08 13.06 -2.82
C SER A 154 5.50 13.53 -2.51
N GLU A 155 5.99 13.28 -1.30
CA GLU A 155 7.36 13.65 -0.91
C GLU A 155 8.42 12.83 -1.67
N ILE A 156 8.17 11.53 -1.87
CA ILE A 156 9.04 10.67 -2.67
C ILE A 156 9.11 11.17 -4.13
N TYR A 157 7.99 11.65 -4.67
CA TYR A 157 7.97 12.28 -5.99
C TYR A 157 8.84 13.55 -6.03
N ASP A 158 8.78 14.40 -5.01
CA ASP A 158 9.64 15.60 -4.91
C ASP A 158 11.14 15.27 -4.78
N MET A 159 11.47 14.08 -4.30
CA MET A 159 12.85 13.56 -4.30
C MET A 159 13.30 13.06 -5.70
N GLY A 160 12.45 13.18 -6.73
CA GLY A 160 12.74 12.71 -8.09
C GLY A 160 12.59 11.20 -8.27
N LYS A 161 11.83 10.54 -7.38
CA LYS A 161 11.56 9.09 -7.44
C LYS A 161 10.10 8.84 -7.79
N SER A 162 9.77 7.61 -8.14
CA SER A 162 8.38 7.18 -8.34
C SER A 162 7.80 6.59 -7.06
N ALA A 163 6.49 6.74 -6.85
CA ALA A 163 5.80 6.09 -5.74
C ALA A 163 4.38 5.68 -6.13
N ILE A 164 3.93 4.54 -5.60
CA ILE A 164 2.56 4.05 -5.75
C ILE A 164 2.00 3.75 -4.36
N TYR A 165 0.91 4.41 -3.99
CA TYR A 165 0.16 4.01 -2.80
C TYR A 165 -0.73 2.83 -3.15
N VAL A 166 -0.24 1.62 -2.89
CA VAL A 166 -0.92 0.34 -3.17
C VAL A 166 -1.99 0.04 -2.11
N GLY A 167 -1.79 0.52 -0.89
CA GLY A 167 -2.69 0.23 0.22
C GLY A 167 -2.56 -1.19 0.78
N GLY A 168 -3.60 -1.63 1.50
CA GLY A 168 -3.57 -2.90 2.22
C GLY A 168 -3.41 -4.15 1.34
N VAL A 169 -3.74 -4.06 0.05
CA VAL A 169 -3.57 -5.17 -0.88
C VAL A 169 -2.09 -5.51 -1.14
N LEU A 170 -1.15 -4.63 -0.84
CA LEU A 170 0.29 -4.87 -1.03
C LEU A 170 0.77 -6.17 -0.35
N GLN A 171 0.24 -6.50 0.83
CA GLN A 171 0.60 -7.74 1.53
C GLN A 171 0.27 -9.00 0.71
N MET A 172 -0.80 -8.95 -0.07
CA MET A 172 -1.25 -10.09 -0.87
C MET A 172 -0.30 -10.42 -2.03
N TYR A 173 0.48 -9.45 -2.53
CA TYR A 173 1.51 -9.70 -3.55
C TYR A 173 2.59 -10.67 -3.06
N PHE A 174 2.74 -10.76 -1.74
CA PHE A 174 3.71 -11.64 -1.07
C PHE A 174 3.03 -12.83 -0.38
N GLY A 175 1.78 -13.13 -0.69
CA GLY A 175 1.05 -14.25 -0.11
C GLY A 175 0.80 -14.10 1.40
N ILE A 176 0.67 -12.87 1.88
CA ILE A 176 0.35 -12.57 3.27
C ILE A 176 -1.12 -12.16 3.33
N TYR A 177 -1.96 -12.93 4.02
CA TYR A 177 -3.39 -12.68 4.11
C TYR A 177 -3.83 -12.33 5.54
N GLY A 178 -4.86 -11.52 5.65
CA GLY A 178 -5.51 -11.16 6.92
C GLY A 178 -6.97 -11.54 6.94
N GLU A 179 -7.65 -11.23 8.04
CA GLU A 179 -9.05 -11.59 8.28
C GLU A 179 -10.01 -11.03 7.22
N ARG A 180 -9.71 -9.83 6.67
CA ARG A 180 -10.52 -9.24 5.58
C ARG A 180 -10.65 -10.20 4.41
N TRP A 181 -9.55 -10.80 3.96
CA TRP A 181 -9.55 -11.68 2.80
C TRP A 181 -10.30 -12.97 3.05
N MET A 182 -10.22 -13.50 4.27
CA MET A 182 -10.98 -14.67 4.67
C MET A 182 -12.49 -14.41 4.71
N ARG A 183 -12.87 -13.22 5.16
CA ARG A 183 -14.28 -12.86 5.33
C ARG A 183 -14.91 -12.30 4.05
N GLU A 184 -14.23 -11.41 3.36
CA GLU A 184 -14.80 -10.63 2.26
C GLU A 184 -14.49 -11.21 0.89
N ARG A 185 -13.36 -11.91 0.75
CA ARG A 185 -12.90 -12.48 -0.51
C ARG A 185 -12.34 -13.90 -0.37
N PRO A 186 -13.12 -14.84 0.22
CA PRO A 186 -12.70 -16.23 0.35
C PRO A 186 -12.53 -16.91 -1.03
N ASP A 187 -13.18 -16.40 -2.06
CA ASP A 187 -13.01 -16.82 -3.45
C ASP A 187 -11.56 -16.70 -3.92
N ILE A 188 -10.90 -15.58 -3.62
CA ILE A 188 -9.50 -15.33 -3.97
C ILE A 188 -8.59 -16.33 -3.27
N LEU A 189 -8.76 -16.50 -1.95
CA LEU A 189 -7.94 -17.45 -1.20
C LEU A 189 -8.12 -18.89 -1.69
N ARG A 190 -9.33 -19.27 -2.07
CA ARG A 190 -9.60 -20.62 -2.62
C ARG A 190 -8.84 -20.88 -3.92
N VAL A 191 -8.67 -19.86 -4.76
CA VAL A 191 -8.02 -19.98 -6.06
C VAL A 191 -6.49 -19.93 -5.94
N TYR A 192 -5.95 -19.04 -5.11
CA TYR A 192 -4.52 -18.73 -5.13
C TYR A 192 -3.75 -19.21 -3.91
N MET A 193 -4.41 -19.44 -2.77
CA MET A 193 -3.73 -19.82 -1.54
C MET A 193 -3.13 -21.22 -1.64
N ASN A 194 -1.86 -21.32 -1.29
CA ASN A 194 -1.11 -22.56 -1.23
C ASN A 194 -0.23 -22.57 0.04
N GLU A 195 0.63 -23.59 0.20
CA GLU A 195 1.49 -23.78 1.37
C GLU A 195 2.50 -22.66 1.60
N HIS A 196 2.69 -21.79 0.62
CA HIS A 196 3.61 -20.63 0.71
C HIS A 196 2.92 -19.38 1.26
N TRP A 197 1.62 -19.40 1.45
CA TRP A 197 0.85 -18.31 2.03
C TRP A 197 0.86 -18.37 3.55
N SER A 198 0.78 -17.22 4.21
CA SER A 198 0.75 -17.15 5.67
C SER A 198 0.01 -15.90 6.17
N ARG A 199 -0.39 -15.91 7.43
CA ARG A 199 -0.73 -14.68 8.14
C ARG A 199 0.53 -13.88 8.43
N PRO A 200 0.41 -12.56 8.72
CA PRO A 200 1.52 -11.77 9.24
C PRO A 200 2.08 -12.39 10.53
N LYS A 201 3.36 -12.15 10.80
CA LYS A 201 3.98 -12.57 12.05
C LYS A 201 3.28 -11.94 13.26
N GLU A 202 3.22 -12.66 14.37
CA GLU A 202 2.68 -12.13 15.64
C GLU A 202 3.43 -10.89 16.13
N SER A 203 4.74 -10.78 15.85
CA SER A 203 5.56 -9.61 16.19
C SER A 203 5.18 -8.34 15.40
N GLU A 204 4.44 -8.48 14.31
CA GLU A 204 3.96 -7.38 13.49
C GLU A 204 2.51 -6.98 13.81
N LYS A 205 1.87 -7.73 14.70
CA LYS A 205 0.50 -7.52 15.11
C LYS A 205 0.44 -6.52 16.27
N PRO A 206 -0.24 -5.38 16.13
CA PRO A 206 -0.35 -4.42 17.21
C PRO A 206 -1.26 -4.95 18.32
N THR A 207 -0.99 -4.54 19.56
CA THR A 207 -1.76 -4.98 20.74
C THR A 207 -3.27 -4.77 20.55
N ASN A 208 -3.66 -3.65 19.98
CA ASN A 208 -5.07 -3.29 19.73
C ASN A 208 -5.53 -3.57 18.29
N HIS A 209 -4.99 -4.61 17.65
CA HIS A 209 -5.29 -4.93 16.25
C HIS A 209 -6.80 -5.04 15.94
N LYS A 210 -7.62 -5.47 16.90
CA LYS A 210 -9.08 -5.59 16.75
C LYS A 210 -9.77 -4.23 16.51
N ALA A 211 -9.18 -3.13 16.97
CA ALA A 211 -9.68 -1.79 16.73
C ALA A 211 -9.44 -1.30 15.30
N VAL A 212 -8.62 -2.01 14.52
CA VAL A 212 -8.35 -1.67 13.12
C VAL A 212 -9.27 -2.49 12.22
N GLU A 213 -10.40 -1.91 11.83
CA GLU A 213 -11.38 -2.49 10.90
C GLU A 213 -11.70 -3.98 11.22
N ASN A 214 -11.95 -4.29 12.50
CA ASN A 214 -12.20 -5.63 12.98
C ASN A 214 -11.09 -6.64 12.62
N ASN A 215 -9.83 -6.27 12.86
CA ASN A 215 -8.67 -7.14 12.63
C ASN A 215 -8.37 -7.43 11.14
N CYS A 216 -8.73 -6.55 10.24
CA CYS A 216 -8.77 -6.82 8.80
C CYS A 216 -7.44 -7.26 8.18
N TYR A 217 -6.30 -6.87 8.75
CA TYR A 217 -4.97 -7.15 8.18
C TYR A 217 -4.24 -8.34 8.82
N TRP A 218 -4.73 -8.90 9.95
CA TRP A 218 -4.08 -9.97 10.73
C TRP A 218 -4.90 -11.24 10.85
#